data_5761004d73f9b4b7f4cf92be5416d8ca
#
_entry.id   5761004d73f9b4b7f4cf92be5416d8ca
#
_cell.length_a   1.000
_cell.length_b   1.000
_cell.length_c   1.000
_cell.angle_alpha   90.00
_cell.angle_beta   90.00
_cell.angle_gamma   90.00
#
_symmetry.space_group_name_H-M   'P 1'
#
loop_
_entity.id
_entity.type
_entity.pdbx_description
1 polymer ?
#
loop_
_entity_poly.entity_id
_entity_poly.type
_entity_poly.pdbx_seq_one_letter_code
_entity_poly.pdbx_strand_id
1 'polypeptide(L)'
;MGILFEPYQVESCCLCGSGESLTGEHKIKASALRKIFGKDAMFIGNFDGESIPRLAQGPKSRAFHFSARMCSLCNGTRTQAADHEFDRFHALVFSFLSEGRDPSSVFSLPQYTSGSEDYLNVFRYFAKLLCCHVAESCGPRPLEACEFAIGQTKRNIIFLHIDVDPTYEAYRHKLGEHRFAAHGGLIVPFDSKTQNPASFRSSISLGPVRYIFWVRFEAIAGIELRACHYEFWRKCEAAYQEALKNPLSDEQRHRLGI
;
A
#
# COMPACT_ATOMS: atom_id res chain seq x y z
N MET A 1 -6.36 -3.28 28.27
CA MET A 1 -5.57 -3.14 27.05
C MET A 1 -6.43 -3.71 25.95
N GLY A 2 -6.77 -2.93 24.91
CA GLY A 2 -7.61 -3.44 23.81
C GLY A 2 -6.82 -4.40 22.90
N ILE A 3 -7.54 -5.27 22.19
CA ILE A 3 -6.98 -6.12 21.14
C ILE A 3 -6.54 -5.19 19.98
N LEU A 4 -5.31 -5.35 19.50
CA LEU A 4 -4.77 -4.54 18.40
C LEU A 4 -4.98 -5.21 17.04
N PHE A 5 -5.06 -6.54 17.04
CA PHE A 5 -5.21 -7.35 15.84
C PHE A 5 -6.36 -8.37 16.02
N GLU A 6 -7.19 -8.48 15.00
CA GLU A 6 -8.20 -9.55 14.92
C GLU A 6 -7.85 -10.57 13.83
N PRO A 7 -8.16 -11.87 14.06
CA PRO A 7 -7.97 -12.88 13.03
C PRO A 7 -8.67 -12.49 11.71
N TYR A 8 -7.97 -12.62 10.59
CA TYR A 8 -8.56 -12.46 9.27
C TYR A 8 -8.98 -13.82 8.72
N GLN A 9 -10.21 -13.91 8.23
CA GLN A 9 -10.73 -15.06 7.52
C GLN A 9 -10.82 -14.74 6.02
N VAL A 10 -10.37 -15.65 5.16
CA VAL A 10 -10.30 -15.44 3.69
C VAL A 10 -11.66 -15.06 3.09
N GLU A 11 -12.75 -15.54 3.68
CA GLU A 11 -14.13 -15.23 3.26
C GLU A 11 -14.75 -14.09 4.09
N SER A 12 -13.94 -13.16 4.53
CA SER A 12 -14.41 -11.95 5.24
C SER A 12 -13.81 -10.69 4.68
N CYS A 13 -14.44 -9.55 4.99
CA CYS A 13 -13.94 -8.23 4.64
C CYS A 13 -12.68 -7.91 5.44
N CYS A 14 -11.57 -7.59 4.76
CA CYS A 14 -10.31 -7.25 5.41
C CYS A 14 -10.37 -5.97 6.26
N LEU A 15 -11.40 -5.13 6.11
CA LEU A 15 -11.58 -3.91 6.91
C LEU A 15 -12.53 -4.11 8.09
N CYS A 16 -13.74 -4.63 7.86
CA CYS A 16 -14.76 -4.73 8.92
C CYS A 16 -15.08 -6.14 9.40
N GLY A 17 -14.47 -7.18 8.80
CA GLY A 17 -14.69 -8.58 9.18
C GLY A 17 -16.01 -9.20 8.70
N SER A 18 -16.91 -8.44 8.04
CA SER A 18 -18.16 -8.98 7.54
C SER A 18 -17.92 -10.00 6.41
N GLY A 19 -18.65 -11.11 6.41
CA GLY A 19 -18.68 -12.10 5.32
C GLY A 19 -19.66 -11.77 4.19
N GLU A 20 -20.40 -10.66 4.30
CA GLU A 20 -21.49 -10.35 3.37
C GLU A 20 -21.00 -9.59 2.14
N SER A 21 -21.58 -9.91 0.97
CA SER A 21 -21.43 -9.17 -0.28
C SER A 21 -19.96 -8.84 -0.63
N LEU A 22 -19.09 -9.84 -0.58
CA LEU A 22 -17.66 -9.66 -0.80
C LEU A 22 -17.34 -9.33 -2.26
N THR A 23 -16.50 -8.33 -2.45
CA THR A 23 -16.00 -7.80 -3.72
C THR A 23 -14.48 -7.84 -3.78
N GLY A 24 -13.91 -7.73 -4.99
CA GLY A 24 -12.47 -7.57 -5.16
C GLY A 24 -12.04 -6.11 -5.03
N GLU A 25 -10.82 -5.87 -4.60
CA GLU A 25 -10.18 -4.56 -4.54
C GLU A 25 -8.93 -4.51 -5.43
N HIS A 26 -8.61 -3.33 -5.96
CA HIS A 26 -7.43 -3.12 -6.79
C HIS A 26 -6.21 -2.71 -5.95
N LYS A 27 -5.06 -3.30 -6.24
CA LYS A 27 -3.75 -2.87 -5.69
C LYS A 27 -3.40 -1.47 -6.15
N ILE A 28 -3.75 -1.16 -7.39
CA ILE A 28 -3.60 0.15 -8.01
C ILE A 28 -4.93 0.52 -8.64
N LYS A 29 -5.46 1.66 -8.27
CA LYS A 29 -6.80 2.11 -8.68
C LYS A 29 -6.96 2.15 -10.20
N ALA A 30 -7.93 1.39 -10.74
CA ALA A 30 -8.15 1.29 -12.17
C ALA A 30 -8.54 2.63 -12.84
N SER A 31 -9.19 3.55 -12.11
CA SER A 31 -9.49 4.90 -12.61
C SER A 31 -8.24 5.74 -12.78
N ALA A 32 -7.30 5.68 -11.83
CA ALA A 32 -6.02 6.37 -11.93
C ALA A 32 -5.20 5.84 -13.11
N LEU A 33 -5.09 4.50 -13.25
CA LEU A 33 -4.42 3.89 -14.40
C LEU A 33 -5.03 4.32 -15.73
N ARG A 34 -6.37 4.34 -15.84
CA ARG A 34 -7.05 4.78 -17.07
C ARG A 34 -6.82 6.26 -17.38
N LYS A 35 -6.78 7.09 -16.36
CA LYS A 35 -6.56 8.53 -16.51
C LYS A 35 -5.15 8.83 -17.03
N ILE A 36 -4.15 8.08 -16.55
CA ILE A 36 -2.74 8.29 -16.89
C ILE A 36 -2.37 7.58 -18.20
N PHE A 37 -2.79 6.34 -18.37
CA PHE A 37 -2.30 5.43 -19.42
C PHE A 37 -3.35 5.01 -20.45
N GLY A 38 -4.61 5.45 -20.32
CA GLY A 38 -5.69 5.02 -21.21
C GLY A 38 -6.24 3.63 -20.84
N LYS A 39 -6.74 2.90 -21.85
CA LYS A 39 -7.38 1.58 -21.68
C LYS A 39 -6.52 0.43 -22.18
N ASP A 40 -5.40 0.74 -22.83
CA ASP A 40 -4.55 -0.23 -23.50
C ASP A 40 -3.74 -1.10 -22.55
N ALA A 41 -3.03 -2.07 -23.11
CA ALA A 41 -2.07 -2.87 -22.38
C ALA A 41 -0.97 -2.00 -21.75
N MET A 42 -0.49 -2.43 -20.61
CA MET A 42 0.52 -1.72 -19.83
C MET A 42 1.42 -2.71 -19.11
N PHE A 43 2.59 -2.26 -18.69
CA PHE A 43 3.50 -3.08 -17.92
C PHE A 43 3.21 -2.96 -16.42
N ILE A 44 3.22 -4.10 -15.74
CA ILE A 44 3.15 -4.19 -14.29
C ILE A 44 4.47 -4.74 -13.76
N GLY A 45 5.11 -4.00 -12.88
CA GLY A 45 6.31 -4.40 -12.15
C GLY A 45 6.01 -4.79 -10.70
N ASN A 46 6.94 -5.53 -10.13
CA ASN A 46 7.04 -5.74 -8.69
C ASN A 46 8.28 -4.99 -8.19
N PHE A 47 8.30 -4.62 -6.91
CA PHE A 47 9.46 -3.95 -6.31
C PHE A 47 10.52 -4.95 -5.79
N ASP A 48 10.60 -6.15 -6.32
CA ASP A 48 11.66 -7.12 -5.98
C ASP A 48 13.01 -6.82 -6.67
N GLY A 49 13.04 -5.87 -7.59
CA GLY A 49 14.25 -5.43 -8.28
C GLY A 49 14.80 -6.40 -9.33
N GLU A 50 14.24 -7.61 -9.40
CA GLU A 50 14.74 -8.70 -10.24
C GLU A 50 13.73 -9.15 -11.30
N SER A 51 12.43 -9.09 -10.99
CA SER A 51 11.40 -9.55 -11.92
C SER A 51 11.28 -8.64 -13.13
N ILE A 52 11.20 -9.26 -14.30
CA ILE A 52 10.86 -8.58 -15.54
C ILE A 52 9.39 -8.12 -15.45
N PRO A 53 9.09 -6.85 -15.78
CA PRO A 53 7.72 -6.37 -15.81
C PRO A 53 6.87 -7.23 -16.73
N ARG A 54 5.66 -7.56 -16.29
CA ARG A 54 4.70 -8.37 -17.03
C ARG A 54 3.73 -7.49 -17.78
N LEU A 55 3.33 -7.91 -18.95
CA LEU A 55 2.28 -7.24 -19.71
C LEU A 55 0.92 -7.52 -19.04
N ALA A 56 0.20 -6.48 -18.67
CA ALA A 56 -1.18 -6.51 -18.25
C ALA A 56 -2.06 -6.03 -19.40
N GLN A 57 -3.19 -6.72 -19.66
CA GLN A 57 -4.08 -6.41 -20.79
C GLN A 57 -4.76 -5.04 -20.69
N GLY A 58 -4.69 -4.40 -19.53
CA GLY A 58 -5.24 -3.06 -19.28
C GLY A 58 -5.50 -2.84 -17.79
N PRO A 59 -6.02 -1.66 -17.43
CA PRO A 59 -6.25 -1.26 -16.04
C PRO A 59 -7.15 -2.18 -15.21
N LYS A 60 -7.96 -3.02 -15.84
CA LYS A 60 -8.84 -3.99 -15.19
C LYS A 60 -8.23 -5.40 -15.08
N SER A 61 -6.97 -5.57 -15.47
CA SER A 61 -6.31 -6.88 -15.39
C SER A 61 -6.30 -7.41 -13.97
N ARG A 62 -6.46 -8.73 -13.82
CA ARG A 62 -6.34 -9.44 -12.53
C ARG A 62 -4.99 -9.19 -11.84
N ALA A 63 -3.96 -8.85 -12.60
CA ALA A 63 -2.65 -8.52 -12.06
C ALA A 63 -2.67 -7.32 -11.09
N PHE A 64 -3.69 -6.44 -11.20
CA PHE A 64 -3.87 -5.29 -10.32
C PHE A 64 -4.85 -5.54 -9.17
N HIS A 65 -5.35 -6.76 -8.96
CA HIS A 65 -6.29 -7.08 -7.90
C HIS A 65 -5.60 -7.75 -6.72
N PHE A 66 -6.08 -7.44 -5.52
CA PHE A 66 -5.78 -8.23 -4.33
C PHE A 66 -6.51 -9.57 -4.38
N SER A 67 -5.94 -10.60 -3.77
CA SER A 67 -6.67 -11.81 -3.42
C SER A 67 -7.56 -11.59 -2.18
N ALA A 68 -7.21 -10.66 -1.31
CA ALA A 68 -8.03 -10.22 -0.19
C ALA A 68 -9.36 -9.61 -0.66
N ARG A 69 -10.41 -9.77 0.14
CA ARG A 69 -11.77 -9.31 -0.16
C ARG A 69 -12.19 -8.16 0.72
N MET A 70 -13.07 -7.32 0.20
CA MET A 70 -13.78 -6.29 0.94
C MET A 70 -15.28 -6.45 0.73
N CYS A 71 -16.11 -6.17 1.74
CA CYS A 71 -17.56 -6.13 1.52
C CYS A 71 -17.93 -4.90 0.67
N SER A 72 -19.08 -4.97 -0.01
CA SER A 72 -19.57 -3.90 -0.88
C SER A 72 -19.76 -2.58 -0.13
N LEU A 73 -20.14 -2.62 1.15
CA LEU A 73 -20.29 -1.42 1.99
C LEU A 73 -18.93 -0.73 2.24
N CYS A 74 -17.89 -1.49 2.57
CA CYS A 74 -16.55 -0.92 2.75
C CYS A 74 -15.98 -0.44 1.42
N ASN A 75 -16.05 -1.26 0.36
CA ASN A 75 -15.45 -0.95 -0.93
C ASN A 75 -16.19 0.17 -1.68
N GLY A 76 -17.53 0.18 -1.64
CA GLY A 76 -18.35 1.12 -2.41
C GLY A 76 -18.74 2.40 -1.68
N THR A 77 -18.92 2.36 -0.36
CA THR A 77 -19.47 3.50 0.39
C THR A 77 -18.45 4.10 1.35
N ARG A 78 -17.91 3.29 2.27
CA ARG A 78 -17.07 3.81 3.36
C ARG A 78 -15.73 4.35 2.88
N THR A 79 -15.13 3.75 1.85
CA THR A 79 -13.83 4.19 1.31
C THR A 79 -13.94 5.03 0.04
N GLN A 80 -15.15 5.29 -0.46
CA GLN A 80 -15.36 6.03 -1.71
C GLN A 80 -14.75 7.44 -1.68
N ALA A 81 -14.93 8.17 -0.57
CA ALA A 81 -14.34 9.50 -0.42
C ALA A 81 -12.81 9.47 -0.50
N ALA A 82 -12.18 8.48 0.13
CA ALA A 82 -10.73 8.27 0.07
C ALA A 82 -10.27 7.93 -1.37
N ASP A 83 -11.03 7.12 -2.09
CA ASP A 83 -10.73 6.78 -3.48
C ASP A 83 -10.82 7.99 -4.41
N HIS A 84 -11.84 8.85 -4.23
CA HIS A 84 -11.95 10.09 -5.02
C HIS A 84 -10.84 11.08 -4.68
N GLU A 85 -10.50 11.19 -3.39
CA GLU A 85 -9.43 12.08 -2.98
C GLU A 85 -8.07 11.63 -3.50
N PHE A 86 -7.79 10.33 -3.52
CA PHE A 86 -6.56 9.83 -4.11
C PHE A 86 -6.42 10.21 -5.59
N ASP A 87 -7.50 10.18 -6.38
CA ASP A 87 -7.45 10.61 -7.78
C ASP A 87 -7.10 12.09 -7.94
N ARG A 88 -7.61 12.97 -7.06
CA ARG A 88 -7.29 14.40 -7.03
C ARG A 88 -5.85 14.64 -6.58
N PHE A 89 -5.50 14.02 -5.48
CA PHE A 89 -4.16 14.10 -4.89
C PHE A 89 -3.08 13.65 -5.85
N HIS A 90 -3.25 12.49 -6.48
CA HIS A 90 -2.28 11.97 -7.45
C HIS A 90 -2.12 12.89 -8.65
N ALA A 91 -3.20 13.51 -9.14
CA ALA A 91 -3.11 14.46 -10.25
C ALA A 91 -2.26 15.69 -9.88
N LEU A 92 -2.36 16.19 -8.64
CA LEU A 92 -1.54 17.30 -8.15
C LEU A 92 -0.08 16.89 -7.95
N VAL A 93 0.17 15.71 -7.35
CA VAL A 93 1.52 15.15 -7.20
C VAL A 93 2.21 15.02 -8.55
N PHE A 94 1.50 14.48 -9.55
CA PHE A 94 2.03 14.35 -10.91
C PHE A 94 2.30 15.70 -11.57
N SER A 95 1.43 16.70 -11.38
CA SER A 95 1.66 18.08 -11.87
C SER A 95 2.91 18.67 -11.24
N PHE A 96 3.07 18.58 -9.91
CA PHE A 96 4.24 19.11 -9.22
C PHE A 96 5.54 18.47 -9.74
N LEU A 97 5.53 17.15 -9.91
CA LEU A 97 6.68 16.45 -10.47
C LEU A 97 6.99 16.89 -11.90
N SER A 98 5.97 17.07 -12.76
CA SER A 98 6.16 17.54 -14.15
C SER A 98 6.66 18.97 -14.25
N GLU A 99 6.41 19.78 -13.22
CA GLU A 99 6.92 21.14 -13.06
C GLU A 99 8.33 21.20 -12.43
N GLY A 100 8.94 20.03 -12.14
CA GLY A 100 10.24 19.94 -11.47
C GLY A 100 10.20 20.29 -9.98
N ARG A 101 9.04 20.27 -9.35
CA ARG A 101 8.82 20.53 -7.93
C ARG A 101 8.89 19.21 -7.14
N ASP A 102 9.26 19.31 -5.87
CA ASP A 102 9.17 18.18 -4.96
C ASP A 102 7.70 17.71 -4.86
N PRO A 103 7.38 16.44 -5.24
CA PRO A 103 6.02 15.93 -5.20
C PRO A 103 5.43 15.91 -3.80
N SER A 104 6.24 15.81 -2.74
CA SER A 104 5.77 15.85 -1.34
C SER A 104 5.28 17.23 -0.93
N SER A 105 5.69 18.30 -1.64
CA SER A 105 5.25 19.67 -1.37
C SER A 105 3.74 19.90 -1.64
N VAL A 106 3.04 18.94 -2.24
CA VAL A 106 1.57 18.95 -2.35
C VAL A 106 0.89 19.10 -0.98
N PHE A 107 1.50 18.61 0.10
CA PHE A 107 0.99 18.75 1.46
C PHE A 107 1.10 20.18 2.01
N SER A 108 1.76 21.11 1.33
CA SER A 108 1.72 22.53 1.67
C SER A 108 0.46 23.26 1.18
N LEU A 109 -0.35 22.62 0.34
CA LEU A 109 -1.59 23.17 -0.15
C LEU A 109 -2.65 23.27 0.98
N PRO A 110 -3.46 24.34 1.05
CA PRO A 110 -4.42 24.57 2.13
C PRO A 110 -5.40 23.41 2.37
N GLN A 111 -5.85 22.73 1.30
CA GLN A 111 -6.77 21.60 1.42
C GLN A 111 -6.15 20.39 2.11
N TYR A 112 -4.83 20.26 2.11
CA TYR A 112 -4.10 19.15 2.78
C TYR A 112 -3.50 19.56 4.12
N THR A 113 -4.04 20.60 4.75
CA THR A 113 -3.70 20.91 6.14
C THR A 113 -3.97 19.70 7.03
N SER A 114 -3.03 19.38 7.91
CA SER A 114 -3.15 18.23 8.81
C SER A 114 -4.50 18.21 9.55
N GLY A 115 -5.22 17.10 9.47
CA GLY A 115 -6.53 16.91 10.06
C GLY A 115 -7.72 17.38 9.20
N SER A 116 -7.50 18.03 8.05
CA SER A 116 -8.59 18.30 7.09
C SER A 116 -9.15 16.99 6.53
N GLU A 117 -10.40 17.01 6.06
CA GLU A 117 -10.99 15.78 5.48
C GLU A 117 -10.26 15.32 4.21
N ASP A 118 -9.78 16.23 3.37
CA ASP A 118 -8.99 15.89 2.18
C ASP A 118 -7.66 15.22 2.58
N TYR A 119 -6.96 15.80 3.57
CA TYR A 119 -5.76 15.17 4.15
C TYR A 119 -6.06 13.78 4.69
N LEU A 120 -7.08 13.62 5.53
CA LEU A 120 -7.44 12.34 6.13
C LEU A 120 -7.83 11.31 5.05
N ASN A 121 -8.54 11.71 4.00
CA ASN A 121 -8.96 10.81 2.93
C ASN A 121 -7.78 10.31 2.10
N VAL A 122 -6.74 11.12 1.87
CA VAL A 122 -5.49 10.63 1.27
C VAL A 122 -4.90 9.49 2.10
N PHE A 123 -4.75 9.67 3.41
CA PHE A 123 -4.16 8.65 4.28
C PHE A 123 -5.08 7.43 4.49
N ARG A 124 -6.42 7.60 4.50
CA ARG A 124 -7.39 6.50 4.52
C ARG A 124 -7.27 5.60 3.30
N TYR A 125 -6.98 6.16 2.12
CA TYR A 125 -6.72 5.38 0.92
C TYR A 125 -5.53 4.43 1.12
N PHE A 126 -4.41 4.93 1.65
CA PHE A 126 -3.23 4.11 1.92
C PHE A 126 -3.44 3.12 3.07
N ALA A 127 -4.22 3.49 4.09
CA ALA A 127 -4.62 2.56 5.16
C ALA A 127 -5.42 1.38 4.59
N LYS A 128 -6.38 1.65 3.70
CA LYS A 128 -7.14 0.61 2.99
C LYS A 128 -6.22 -0.35 2.26
N LEU A 129 -5.29 0.16 1.44
CA LEU A 129 -4.34 -0.68 0.71
C LEU A 129 -3.47 -1.52 1.65
N LEU A 130 -2.98 -0.92 2.74
CA LEU A 130 -2.15 -1.63 3.71
C LEU A 130 -2.91 -2.80 4.36
N CYS A 131 -4.16 -2.58 4.78
CA CYS A 131 -5.02 -3.63 5.32
C CYS A 131 -5.25 -4.77 4.30
N CYS A 132 -5.43 -4.44 3.01
CA CYS A 132 -5.54 -5.43 1.94
C CYS A 132 -4.24 -6.22 1.76
N HIS A 133 -3.07 -5.61 1.85
CA HIS A 133 -1.77 -6.29 1.79
C HIS A 133 -1.56 -7.25 2.96
N VAL A 134 -1.93 -6.82 4.19
CA VAL A 134 -1.86 -7.69 5.37
C VAL A 134 -2.76 -8.91 5.18
N ALA A 135 -4.00 -8.70 4.76
CA ALA A 135 -4.97 -9.77 4.52
C ALA A 135 -4.54 -10.72 3.37
N GLU A 136 -4.00 -10.19 2.27
CA GLU A 136 -3.44 -10.99 1.17
C GLU A 136 -2.30 -11.91 1.62
N SER A 137 -1.54 -11.48 2.63
CA SER A 137 -0.48 -12.27 3.27
C SER A 137 -1.00 -13.22 4.35
N CYS A 138 -2.32 -13.36 4.48
CA CYS A 138 -2.99 -14.12 5.55
C CYS A 138 -2.67 -13.59 6.96
N GLY A 139 -2.37 -12.29 7.07
CA GLY A 139 -2.14 -11.61 8.34
C GLY A 139 -3.46 -11.20 9.01
N PRO A 140 -3.42 -10.91 10.32
CA PRO A 140 -4.58 -10.44 11.06
C PRO A 140 -4.96 -9.01 10.66
N ARG A 141 -6.20 -8.63 10.91
CA ARG A 141 -6.70 -7.28 10.68
C ARG A 141 -6.11 -6.31 11.71
N PRO A 142 -5.33 -5.30 11.32
CA PRO A 142 -4.86 -4.25 12.23
C PRO A 142 -6.01 -3.28 12.51
N LEU A 143 -6.66 -3.41 13.68
CA LEU A 143 -7.95 -2.75 13.98
C LEU A 143 -7.91 -1.24 13.79
N GLU A 144 -6.94 -0.56 14.36
CA GLU A 144 -6.82 0.90 14.27
C GLU A 144 -6.68 1.38 12.82
N ALA A 145 -5.92 0.65 11.99
CA ALA A 145 -5.79 0.96 10.57
C ALA A 145 -7.09 0.68 9.80
N CYS A 146 -7.80 -0.40 10.15
CA CYS A 146 -9.10 -0.72 9.56
C CYS A 146 -10.15 0.34 9.89
N GLU A 147 -10.28 0.74 11.16
CA GLU A 147 -11.20 1.80 11.62
C GLU A 147 -10.90 3.14 10.96
N PHE A 148 -9.61 3.50 10.85
CA PHE A 148 -9.19 4.71 10.15
C PHE A 148 -9.54 4.65 8.66
N ALA A 149 -9.27 3.54 7.98
CA ALA A 149 -9.55 3.36 6.56
C ALA A 149 -11.03 3.54 6.22
N ILE A 150 -11.94 3.09 7.09
CA ILE A 150 -13.40 3.21 6.89
C ILE A 150 -14.02 4.46 7.54
N GLY A 151 -13.20 5.38 8.04
CA GLY A 151 -13.63 6.67 8.58
C GLY A 151 -14.26 6.63 9.97
N GLN A 152 -14.12 5.55 10.72
CA GLN A 152 -14.60 5.44 12.11
C GLN A 152 -13.79 6.26 13.11
N THR A 153 -12.55 6.56 12.76
CA THR A 153 -11.67 7.45 13.53
C THR A 153 -11.01 8.50 12.64
N LYS A 154 -10.65 9.64 13.24
CA LYS A 154 -9.85 10.70 12.59
C LYS A 154 -8.37 10.61 12.97
N ARG A 155 -7.98 9.67 13.81
CA ARG A 155 -6.59 9.48 14.22
C ARG A 155 -5.81 8.83 13.08
N ASN A 156 -5.04 9.63 12.36
CA ASN A 156 -4.14 9.12 11.32
C ASN A 156 -2.93 8.43 11.97
N ILE A 157 -2.73 7.16 11.64
CA ILE A 157 -1.60 6.35 12.05
C ILE A 157 -0.69 5.95 10.87
N ILE A 158 -1.08 6.35 9.67
CA ILE A 158 -0.35 6.03 8.44
C ILE A 158 0.72 7.08 8.19
N PHE A 159 1.90 6.64 7.87
CA PHE A 159 2.98 7.46 7.33
C PHE A 159 3.02 7.29 5.82
N LEU A 160 3.33 8.35 5.12
CA LEU A 160 3.43 8.38 3.67
C LEU A 160 4.69 9.11 3.25
N HIS A 161 5.44 8.50 2.33
CA HIS A 161 6.54 9.14 1.60
C HIS A 161 6.24 9.10 0.11
N ILE A 162 6.55 10.18 -0.59
CA ILE A 162 6.34 10.32 -2.03
C ILE A 162 7.69 10.66 -2.65
N ASP A 163 8.09 9.89 -3.65
CA ASP A 163 9.31 10.13 -4.40
C ASP A 163 9.15 9.77 -5.88
N VAL A 164 10.24 9.94 -6.62
CA VAL A 164 10.35 9.47 -8.01
C VAL A 164 10.74 8.00 -8.00
N ASP A 165 10.01 7.17 -8.74
CA ASP A 165 10.35 5.76 -8.86
C ASP A 165 11.61 5.55 -9.71
N PRO A 166 12.75 5.17 -9.12
CA PRO A 166 13.99 4.96 -9.88
C PRO A 166 13.89 3.79 -10.85
N THR A 167 12.94 2.86 -10.63
CA THR A 167 12.76 1.72 -11.52
C THR A 167 11.96 2.10 -12.76
N TYR A 168 11.08 3.10 -12.67
CA TYR A 168 10.31 3.61 -13.80
C TYR A 168 11.22 4.09 -14.93
N GLU A 169 12.22 4.91 -14.63
CA GLU A 169 13.15 5.41 -15.63
C GLU A 169 13.97 4.30 -16.30
N ALA A 170 14.43 3.34 -15.50
CA ALA A 170 15.15 2.19 -16.02
C ALA A 170 14.27 1.36 -16.99
N TYR A 171 13.00 1.16 -16.66
CA TYR A 171 12.07 0.45 -17.53
C TYR A 171 11.66 1.26 -18.74
N ARG A 172 11.45 2.56 -18.61
CA ARG A 172 11.16 3.46 -19.72
C ARG A 172 12.27 3.40 -20.78
N HIS A 173 13.53 3.48 -20.36
CA HIS A 173 14.66 3.37 -21.26
C HIS A 173 14.79 1.97 -21.89
N LYS A 174 14.54 0.92 -21.12
CA LYS A 174 14.77 -0.46 -21.55
C LYS A 174 13.66 -1.00 -22.47
N LEU A 175 12.43 -0.60 -22.26
CA LEU A 175 11.27 -1.09 -22.98
C LEU A 175 10.69 -0.07 -23.96
N GLY A 176 11.15 1.18 -23.96
CA GLY A 176 10.59 2.28 -24.77
C GLY A 176 9.12 2.58 -24.40
N GLU A 177 8.68 2.19 -23.22
CA GLU A 177 7.28 2.19 -22.80
C GLU A 177 7.07 3.06 -21.57
N HIS A 178 6.07 3.93 -21.64
CA HIS A 178 5.71 4.83 -20.53
C HIS A 178 4.57 4.31 -19.65
N ARG A 179 3.82 3.31 -20.13
CA ARG A 179 2.66 2.75 -19.43
C ARG A 179 3.10 1.69 -18.44
N PHE A 180 3.64 2.15 -17.33
CA PHE A 180 4.17 1.32 -16.27
C PHE A 180 3.51 1.65 -14.93
N ALA A 181 3.14 0.62 -14.18
CA ALA A 181 2.75 0.71 -12.80
C ALA A 181 3.38 -0.43 -12.01
N ALA A 182 3.63 -0.24 -10.73
CA ALA A 182 4.17 -1.28 -9.88
C ALA A 182 3.50 -1.27 -8.51
N HIS A 183 3.49 -2.42 -7.85
CA HIS A 183 3.08 -2.53 -6.46
C HIS A 183 4.10 -3.36 -5.68
N GLY A 184 4.38 -2.95 -4.45
CA GLY A 184 5.08 -3.77 -3.47
C GLY A 184 4.14 -4.84 -2.88
N GLY A 185 4.74 -5.85 -2.26
CA GLY A 185 4.04 -6.73 -1.33
C GLY A 185 4.00 -6.12 0.06
N LEU A 186 3.55 -6.91 1.04
CA LEU A 186 3.71 -6.56 2.44
C LEU A 186 5.17 -6.76 2.86
N ILE A 187 5.80 -5.70 3.35
CA ILE A 187 7.11 -5.74 3.99
C ILE A 187 6.90 -5.57 5.50
N VAL A 188 7.50 -6.46 6.28
CA VAL A 188 7.41 -6.47 7.74
C VAL A 188 8.80 -6.33 8.34
N PRO A 189 9.29 -5.09 8.56
CA PRO A 189 10.54 -4.86 9.27
C PRO A 189 10.45 -5.33 10.73
N PHE A 190 11.54 -5.88 11.23
CA PHE A 190 11.68 -6.32 12.61
C PHE A 190 12.58 -5.34 13.37
N ASP A 191 12.24 -5.08 14.60
CA ASP A 191 13.11 -4.36 15.53
C ASP A 191 14.29 -5.26 15.93
N SER A 192 15.51 -4.78 15.75
CA SER A 192 16.72 -5.56 15.96
C SER A 192 16.96 -5.95 17.43
N LYS A 193 16.38 -5.19 18.38
CA LYS A 193 16.53 -5.44 19.82
C LYS A 193 15.50 -6.42 20.35
N THR A 194 14.24 -6.24 19.95
CA THR A 194 13.11 -7.02 20.45
C THR A 194 12.82 -8.25 19.61
N GLN A 195 13.34 -8.31 18.38
CA GLN A 195 13.05 -9.36 17.39
C GLN A 195 11.54 -9.53 17.12
N ASN A 196 10.80 -8.42 17.20
CA ASN A 196 9.38 -8.37 16.90
C ASN A 196 9.11 -7.48 15.68
N PRO A 197 8.00 -7.72 14.95
CA PRO A 197 7.54 -6.81 13.92
C PRO A 197 7.41 -5.38 14.44
N ALA A 198 8.03 -4.42 13.74
CA ALA A 198 8.04 -3.01 14.11
C ALA A 198 7.08 -2.18 13.25
N SER A 199 6.71 -2.67 12.08
CA SER A 199 5.82 -1.96 11.16
C SER A 199 5.25 -2.90 10.11
N PHE A 200 4.14 -2.49 9.48
CA PHE A 200 3.71 -2.98 8.16
C PHE A 200 3.96 -1.89 7.14
N ARG A 201 4.54 -2.26 6.02
CA ARG A 201 4.94 -1.34 4.95
C ARG A 201 4.57 -1.89 3.60
N SER A 202 4.21 -1.01 2.66
CA SER A 202 4.03 -1.34 1.25
C SER A 202 4.32 -0.13 0.37
N SER A 203 4.25 -0.32 -0.95
CA SER A 203 4.42 0.75 -1.92
C SER A 203 3.60 0.51 -3.18
N ILE A 204 3.29 1.60 -3.88
CA ILE A 204 2.73 1.58 -5.23
C ILE A 204 3.42 2.63 -6.09
N SER A 205 3.57 2.37 -7.39
CA SER A 205 4.00 3.35 -8.38
C SER A 205 3.01 3.47 -9.52
N LEU A 206 2.77 4.72 -9.93
CA LEU A 206 2.00 5.08 -11.11
C LEU A 206 2.86 5.98 -12.00
N GLY A 207 3.40 5.40 -13.07
CA GLY A 207 4.44 6.07 -13.85
C GLY A 207 5.64 6.45 -12.98
N PRO A 208 6.11 7.69 -13.04
CA PRO A 208 7.28 8.14 -12.28
C PRO A 208 7.02 8.34 -10.77
N VAL A 209 5.76 8.39 -10.33
CA VAL A 209 5.43 8.69 -8.93
C VAL A 209 5.37 7.42 -8.11
N ARG A 210 6.16 7.34 -7.05
CA ARG A 210 6.13 6.27 -6.06
C ARG A 210 5.57 6.76 -4.73
N TYR A 211 4.66 5.98 -4.16
CA TYR A 211 4.12 6.15 -2.83
C TYR A 211 4.58 5.00 -1.96
N ILE A 212 5.25 5.31 -0.85
CA ILE A 212 5.67 4.36 0.17
C ILE A 212 4.87 4.67 1.42
N PHE A 213 4.14 3.69 1.94
CA PHE A 213 3.24 3.90 3.07
C PHE A 213 3.40 2.79 4.11
N TRP A 214 3.26 3.18 5.38
CA TRP A 214 3.46 2.26 6.50
C TRP A 214 2.73 2.68 7.76
N VAL A 215 2.54 1.72 8.65
CA VAL A 215 2.14 1.91 10.05
C VAL A 215 3.27 1.43 10.94
N ARG A 216 3.55 2.16 12.02
CA ARG A 216 4.51 1.75 13.05
C ARG A 216 3.80 1.12 14.22
N PHE A 217 4.45 0.18 14.87
CA PHE A 217 3.94 -0.50 16.03
C PHE A 217 4.69 -0.11 17.29
N GLU A 218 3.98 -0.05 18.39
CA GLU A 218 4.57 -0.12 19.71
C GLU A 218 4.98 -1.58 20.00
N ALA A 219 5.91 -1.78 20.94
CA ALA A 219 6.43 -3.12 21.26
C ALA A 219 5.34 -4.13 21.59
N ILE A 220 4.24 -3.68 22.20
CA ILE A 220 3.10 -4.54 22.57
C ILE A 220 2.42 -5.17 21.36
N ALA A 221 2.36 -4.46 20.23
CA ALA A 221 1.76 -4.99 19.01
C ALA A 221 2.57 -6.17 18.44
N GLY A 222 3.90 -6.08 18.48
CA GLY A 222 4.77 -7.19 18.08
C GLY A 222 4.62 -8.42 19.00
N ILE A 223 4.44 -8.19 20.29
CA ILE A 223 4.17 -9.27 21.28
C ILE A 223 2.82 -9.92 21.00
N GLU A 224 1.76 -9.14 20.76
CA GLU A 224 0.43 -9.66 20.43
C GLU A 224 0.45 -10.49 19.13
N LEU A 225 1.12 -10.01 18.08
CA LEU A 225 1.29 -10.76 16.82
C LEU A 225 1.93 -12.14 17.08
N ARG A 226 2.97 -12.18 17.90
CA ARG A 226 3.65 -13.44 18.24
C ARG A 226 2.78 -14.36 19.07
N ALA A 227 2.04 -13.82 20.05
CA ALA A 227 1.25 -14.61 21.00
C ALA A 227 -0.08 -15.10 20.40
N CYS A 228 -0.77 -14.24 19.62
CA CYS A 228 -2.13 -14.51 19.15
C CYS A 228 -2.21 -14.85 17.66
N HIS A 229 -1.19 -14.51 16.86
CA HIS A 229 -1.15 -14.70 15.41
C HIS A 229 0.16 -15.37 14.98
N TYR A 230 0.55 -16.41 15.68
CA TYR A 230 1.87 -17.06 15.57
C TYR A 230 2.23 -17.52 14.16
N GLU A 231 1.30 -18.08 13.39
CA GLU A 231 1.58 -18.55 12.03
C GLU A 231 1.93 -17.39 11.08
N PHE A 232 1.25 -16.26 11.21
CA PHE A 232 1.59 -15.08 10.45
C PHE A 232 2.94 -14.49 10.91
N TRP A 233 3.15 -14.37 12.24
CA TRP A 233 4.40 -13.90 12.81
C TRP A 233 5.58 -14.77 12.33
N ARG A 234 5.45 -16.09 12.37
CA ARG A 234 6.48 -17.03 11.92
C ARG A 234 6.83 -16.87 10.43
N LYS A 235 5.83 -16.65 9.57
CA LYS A 235 6.07 -16.36 8.14
C LYS A 235 6.87 -15.05 7.97
N CYS A 236 6.51 -14.01 8.69
CA CYS A 236 7.21 -12.73 8.67
C CYS A 236 8.65 -12.87 9.18
N GLU A 237 8.86 -13.60 10.28
CA GLU A 237 10.18 -13.89 10.83
C GLU A 237 11.04 -14.67 9.82
N ALA A 238 10.50 -15.70 9.20
CA ALA A 238 11.24 -16.49 8.21
C ALA A 238 11.68 -15.62 7.02
N ALA A 239 10.80 -14.75 6.51
CA ALA A 239 11.14 -13.82 5.44
C ALA A 239 12.21 -12.80 5.89
N TYR A 240 12.14 -12.31 7.11
CA TYR A 240 13.15 -11.42 7.69
C TYR A 240 14.51 -12.12 7.82
N GLN A 241 14.55 -13.34 8.35
CA GLN A 241 15.78 -14.12 8.48
C GLN A 241 16.41 -14.43 7.12
N GLU A 242 15.59 -14.69 6.09
CA GLU A 242 16.08 -14.89 4.73
C GLU A 242 16.68 -13.61 4.14
N ALA A 243 16.02 -12.47 4.38
CA ALA A 243 16.57 -11.16 3.97
C ALA A 243 17.89 -10.81 4.67
N LEU A 244 18.11 -11.25 5.92
CA LEU A 244 19.39 -11.08 6.62
C LEU A 244 20.52 -11.91 6.01
N LYS A 245 20.21 -13.12 5.49
CA LYS A 245 21.20 -13.97 4.82
C LYS A 245 21.60 -13.41 3.45
N ASN A 246 20.66 -12.77 2.78
CA ASN A 246 20.81 -12.18 1.47
C ASN A 246 20.54 -10.67 1.55
N PRO A 247 21.47 -9.89 2.14
CA PRO A 247 21.23 -8.47 2.33
C PRO A 247 21.10 -7.76 0.98
N LEU A 248 20.10 -6.92 0.87
CA LEU A 248 19.89 -6.11 -0.32
C LEU A 248 21.09 -5.17 -0.52
N SER A 249 21.52 -5.00 -1.77
CA SER A 249 22.47 -3.96 -2.14
C SER A 249 21.89 -2.57 -1.88
N ASP A 250 22.73 -1.54 -1.79
CA ASP A 250 22.26 -0.16 -1.60
C ASP A 250 21.33 0.27 -2.76
N GLU A 251 21.60 -0.19 -3.98
CA GLU A 251 20.73 0.05 -5.14
C GLU A 251 19.36 -0.62 -4.96
N GLN A 252 19.30 -1.86 -4.50
CA GLN A 252 18.04 -2.56 -4.23
C GLN A 252 17.28 -1.90 -3.09
N ARG A 253 17.95 -1.48 -2.02
CA ARG A 253 17.32 -0.71 -0.92
C ARG A 253 16.71 0.59 -1.43
N HIS A 254 17.47 1.35 -2.22
CA HIS A 254 16.98 2.58 -2.81
C HIS A 254 15.74 2.34 -3.69
N ARG A 255 15.75 1.27 -4.51
CA ARG A 255 14.59 0.88 -5.33
C ARG A 255 13.37 0.51 -4.49
N LEU A 256 13.56 -0.13 -3.34
CA LEU A 256 12.49 -0.51 -2.43
C LEU A 256 12.05 0.65 -1.51
N GLY A 257 12.82 1.72 -1.47
CA GLY A 257 12.57 2.86 -0.59
C GLY A 257 12.80 2.51 0.88
N ILE A 258 13.77 1.66 1.18
CA ILE A 258 14.14 1.25 2.54
C ILE A 258 15.62 1.50 2.80
#